data_4aade0db9705b3aed8545e0412740d7c
#
_entry.id   4aade0db9705b3aed8545e0412740d7c
#
_cell.length_a   1.000
_cell.length_b   1.000
_cell.length_c   1.000
_cell.angle_alpha   90.00
_cell.angle_beta   90.00
_cell.angle_gamma   90.00
#
_symmetry.space_group_name_H-M   'P 1'
#
loop_
_entity.id
_entity.type
_entity.pdbx_description
1 polymer ?
#
loop_
_entity_poly.entity_id
_entity_poly.type
_entity_poly.pdbx_seq_one_letter_code
_entity_poly.pdbx_strand_id
1 'polypeptide(L)'
;TNGLTLKNRMVVSAMASCYCTEDGMPTEKFMAYHERKARGGFGAIITEDFCVCPEAGAFKRLGGLWNDEQMKAYRAFTQRIHD
;
A
#
# COMPACT_ATOMS: atom_id res chain seq x y z
N THR A 1 -16.68 -10.70 -10.18
CA THR A 1 -16.87 -10.00 -11.45
C THR A 1 -15.52 -9.78 -12.14
N ASN A 2 -15.53 -9.69 -13.44
CA ASN A 2 -14.31 -9.48 -14.25
C ASN A 2 -13.23 -10.53 -14.05
N GLY A 3 -13.58 -11.72 -13.61
CA GLY A 3 -12.64 -12.82 -13.44
C GLY A 3 -11.76 -12.75 -12.20
N LEU A 4 -11.91 -11.75 -11.37
CA LEU A 4 -11.15 -11.68 -10.13
C LEU A 4 -11.78 -12.57 -9.06
N THR A 5 -10.97 -13.46 -8.50
CA THR A 5 -11.39 -14.36 -7.43
C THR A 5 -10.63 -14.05 -6.16
N LEU A 6 -11.35 -13.79 -5.09
CA LEU A 6 -10.76 -13.56 -3.76
C LEU A 6 -11.00 -14.78 -2.90
N LYS A 7 -10.05 -15.09 -2.01
CA LYS A 7 -10.16 -16.28 -1.16
C LYS A 7 -11.27 -16.17 -0.10
N ASN A 8 -11.71 -14.97 0.23
CA ASN A 8 -12.84 -14.75 1.13
C ASN A 8 -13.37 -13.32 0.95
N ARG A 9 -14.39 -12.98 1.73
CA ARG A 9 -15.06 -11.67 1.65
C ARG A 9 -14.52 -10.64 2.63
N MET A 10 -13.45 -10.97 3.36
CA MET A 10 -12.87 -10.02 4.30
C MET A 10 -11.96 -9.06 3.56
N VAL A 11 -12.18 -7.77 3.75
CA VAL A 11 -11.43 -6.71 3.07
C VAL A 11 -10.93 -5.74 4.13
N VAL A 12 -9.62 -5.43 4.06
CA VAL A 12 -9.07 -4.37 4.90
C VAL A 12 -9.45 -3.03 4.27
N SER A 13 -10.14 -2.19 5.02
CA SER A 13 -10.52 -0.87 4.54
C SER A 13 -9.32 0.08 4.56
N ALA A 14 -9.36 1.10 3.72
CA ALA A 14 -8.27 2.06 3.59
C ALA A 14 -8.09 2.87 4.87
N MET A 15 -6.87 2.86 5.41
CA MET A 15 -6.53 3.62 6.62
C MET A 15 -5.09 4.10 6.50
N ALA A 16 -4.87 5.40 6.65
CA ALA A 16 -3.54 5.98 6.54
C ALA A 16 -2.68 5.60 7.75
N SER A 17 -1.53 4.99 7.50
CA SER A 17 -0.60 4.61 8.57
C SER A 17 0.48 5.65 8.81
N CYS A 18 0.80 6.45 7.82
CA CYS A 18 1.90 7.43 7.86
C CYS A 18 3.26 6.76 8.14
N TYR A 19 3.46 5.57 7.60
CA TYR A 19 4.70 4.81 7.79
C TYR A 19 5.67 4.93 6.62
N CYS A 20 5.35 5.73 5.62
CA CYS A 20 6.27 5.99 4.50
C CYS A 20 7.27 7.08 4.88
N THR A 21 8.28 7.29 4.01
CA THR A 21 9.22 8.38 4.20
C THR A 21 8.58 9.72 3.81
N GLU A 22 9.23 10.83 4.13
CA GLU A 22 8.71 12.14 3.78
C GLU A 22 8.67 12.36 2.26
N ASP A 23 9.53 11.68 1.50
CA ASP A 23 9.52 11.74 0.04
C ASP A 23 8.68 10.65 -0.61
N GLY A 24 7.80 10.03 0.15
CA GLY A 24 6.77 9.14 -0.38
C GLY A 24 7.20 7.71 -0.68
N MET A 25 8.35 7.28 -0.20
CA MET A 25 8.83 5.92 -0.41
C MET A 25 8.30 4.97 0.67
N PRO A 26 7.98 3.72 0.33
CA PRO A 26 7.57 2.75 1.34
C PRO A 26 8.75 2.38 2.23
N THR A 27 8.47 2.19 3.51
CA THR A 27 9.47 1.71 4.47
C THR A 27 9.21 0.23 4.75
N GLU A 28 10.17 -0.43 5.41
CA GLU A 28 9.96 -1.79 5.86
C GLU A 28 8.78 -1.87 6.83
N LYS A 29 8.61 -0.86 7.66
CA LYS A 29 7.46 -0.79 8.58
C LYS A 29 6.14 -0.73 7.83
N PHE A 30 6.07 0.07 6.76
CA PHE A 30 4.89 0.17 5.91
C PHE A 30 4.58 -1.20 5.27
N MET A 31 5.59 -1.84 4.69
CA MET A 31 5.40 -3.12 4.02
C MET A 31 5.01 -4.23 5.00
N ALA A 32 5.65 -4.27 6.16
CA ALA A 32 5.34 -5.27 7.16
C ALA A 32 3.93 -5.08 7.74
N TYR A 33 3.49 -3.85 7.90
CA TYR A 33 2.15 -3.54 8.39
C TYR A 33 1.08 -4.17 7.49
N HIS A 34 1.21 -3.99 6.19
CA HIS A 34 0.24 -4.55 5.24
C HIS A 34 0.43 -6.05 5.05
N GLU A 35 1.68 -6.52 5.04
CA GLU A 35 1.97 -7.94 4.90
C GLU A 35 1.36 -8.75 6.05
N ARG A 36 1.40 -8.22 7.26
CA ARG A 36 0.81 -8.91 8.39
C ARG A 36 -0.68 -9.14 8.22
N LYS A 37 -1.38 -8.15 7.65
CA LYS A 37 -2.81 -8.29 7.37
C LYS A 37 -3.05 -9.34 6.29
N ALA A 38 -2.20 -9.37 5.27
CA ALA A 38 -2.31 -10.38 4.22
C ALA A 38 -2.08 -11.78 4.77
N ARG A 39 -1.08 -11.95 5.63
CA ARG A 39 -0.79 -13.24 6.28
C ARG A 39 -1.89 -13.65 7.24
N GLY A 40 -2.61 -12.68 7.79
CA GLY A 40 -3.74 -12.95 8.68
C GLY A 40 -4.96 -13.50 7.99
N GLY A 41 -5.00 -13.52 6.65
CA GLY A 41 -6.06 -14.19 5.92
C GLY A 41 -7.06 -13.30 5.21
N PHE A 42 -6.88 -11.98 5.18
CA PHE A 42 -7.79 -11.11 4.45
C PHE A 42 -7.74 -11.43 2.96
N GLY A 43 -8.92 -11.44 2.32
CA GLY A 43 -9.02 -11.72 0.89
C GLY A 43 -8.57 -10.55 0.01
N ALA A 44 -8.68 -9.33 0.52
CA ALA A 44 -8.24 -8.15 -0.20
C ALA A 44 -7.81 -7.08 0.80
N ILE A 45 -6.91 -6.22 0.36
CA ILE A 45 -6.46 -5.07 1.15
C ILE A 45 -6.61 -3.83 0.27
N ILE A 46 -7.33 -2.84 0.76
CA ILE A 46 -7.35 -1.51 0.15
C ILE A 46 -6.29 -0.72 0.90
N THR A 47 -5.26 -0.31 0.18
CA THR A 47 -4.16 0.41 0.80
C THR A 47 -4.59 1.82 1.20
N GLU A 48 -3.71 2.48 1.92
CA GLU A 48 -3.91 3.87 2.29
C GLU A 48 -3.75 4.79 1.08
N ASP A 49 -4.10 6.05 1.26
CA ASP A 49 -4.03 7.06 0.22
C ASP A 49 -2.61 7.26 -0.29
N PHE A 50 -2.49 7.57 -1.57
CA PHE A 50 -1.20 7.93 -2.18
C PHE A 50 -1.29 9.32 -2.78
N CYS A 51 -0.23 10.10 -2.61
CA CYS A 51 -0.13 11.40 -3.24
C CYS A 51 0.26 11.23 -4.71
N VAL A 52 -0.40 11.96 -5.59
CA VAL A 52 -0.10 11.90 -7.03
C VAL A 52 0.89 13.00 -7.44
N CYS A 53 1.22 13.90 -6.55
CA CYS A 53 2.25 14.92 -6.76
C CYS A 53 2.75 15.37 -5.39
N PRO A 54 3.99 15.94 -5.31
CA PRO A 54 4.55 16.31 -4.02
C PRO A 54 3.73 17.34 -3.23
N GLU A 55 2.98 18.18 -3.93
CA GLU A 55 2.21 19.25 -3.31
C GLU A 55 0.87 18.77 -2.76
N ALA A 56 0.43 17.58 -3.11
CA ALA A 56 -0.91 17.10 -2.77
C ALA A 56 -1.01 16.42 -1.42
N GLY A 57 0.09 16.30 -0.67
CA GLY A 57 0.11 15.56 0.58
C GLY A 57 -0.72 16.22 1.67
N ALA A 58 -1.76 15.53 2.13
CA ALA A 58 -2.58 15.98 3.25
C ALA A 58 -1.91 15.67 4.59
N PHE A 59 -1.11 14.61 4.64
CA PHE A 59 -0.38 14.18 5.83
C PHE A 59 1.07 13.97 5.49
N LYS A 60 1.95 14.16 6.47
CA LYS A 60 3.35 13.78 6.32
C LYS A 60 3.46 12.26 6.25
N ARG A 61 4.43 11.78 5.49
CA ARG A 61 4.76 10.34 5.39
C ARG A 61 3.68 9.48 4.75
N LEU A 62 2.85 10.08 3.91
CA LEU A 62 1.99 9.30 3.03
C LEU A 62 2.83 8.77 1.87
N GLY A 63 2.39 7.65 1.31
CA GLY A 63 3.00 7.12 0.10
C GLY A 63 2.81 8.03 -1.07
N GLY A 64 3.75 8.01 -2.00
CA GLY A 64 3.67 8.81 -3.22
C GLY A 64 3.76 7.94 -4.46
N LEU A 65 3.06 8.35 -5.50
CA LEU A 65 3.11 7.71 -6.81
C LEU A 65 3.22 8.78 -7.88
N TRP A 66 4.30 9.56 -7.82
CA TRP A 66 4.51 10.62 -8.81
C TRP A 66 5.82 10.45 -9.59
N ASN A 67 6.58 9.38 -9.36
CA ASN A 67 7.81 9.13 -10.13
C ASN A 67 8.06 7.62 -10.28
N ASP A 68 9.03 7.28 -11.13
CA ASP A 68 9.32 5.89 -11.45
C ASP A 68 9.98 5.12 -10.30
N GLU A 69 10.77 5.79 -9.47
CA GLU A 69 11.40 5.12 -8.34
C GLU A 69 10.37 4.66 -7.32
N GLN A 70 9.38 5.49 -7.07
CA GLN A 70 8.26 5.13 -6.20
C GLN A 70 7.48 3.96 -6.80
N MET A 71 7.23 3.99 -8.10
CA MET A 71 6.52 2.90 -8.78
C MET A 71 7.25 1.58 -8.60
N LYS A 72 8.58 1.57 -8.77
CA LYS A 72 9.36 0.35 -8.62
C LYS A 72 9.31 -0.18 -7.19
N ALA A 73 9.37 0.72 -6.21
CA ALA A 73 9.29 0.33 -4.80
C ALA A 73 7.94 -0.27 -4.46
N TYR A 74 6.87 0.30 -4.97
CA TYR A 74 5.53 -0.23 -4.72
C TYR A 74 5.25 -1.50 -5.51
N ARG A 75 5.91 -1.71 -6.63
CA ARG A 75 5.85 -3.00 -7.33
C ARG A 75 6.41 -4.12 -6.44
N ALA A 76 7.54 -3.86 -5.79
CA ALA A 76 8.10 -4.82 -4.84
C ALA A 76 7.16 -5.06 -3.66
N PHE A 77 6.51 -4.01 -3.19
CA PHE A 77 5.53 -4.11 -2.12
C PHE A 77 4.34 -4.99 -2.52
N THR A 78 3.75 -4.74 -3.69
CA THR A 78 2.60 -5.54 -4.12
C THR A 78 2.97 -7.01 -4.33
N GLN A 79 4.17 -7.25 -4.85
CA GLN A 79 4.67 -8.62 -5.00
C GLN A 79 4.77 -9.32 -3.65
N ARG A 80 5.28 -8.62 -2.66
CA ARG A 80 5.42 -9.15 -1.30
C ARG A 80 4.05 -9.49 -0.69
N ILE A 81 3.03 -8.68 -0.95
CA ILE A 81 1.68 -8.93 -0.46
C ILE A 81 1.06 -10.14 -1.17
N HIS A 82 1.29 -10.28 -2.48
CA HIS A 82 0.72 -11.39 -3.25
C HIS A 82 1.38 -12.74 -2.96
N ASP A 83 2.58 -12.72 -2.45
CA ASP A 83 3.25 -13.93 -2.04
C ASP A 83 2.70 -14.42 -0.70
#